data_2d40c319e6e803b99f1c863c1828864b
#
_entry.id   2d40c319e6e803b99f1c863c1828864b
#
_cell.length_a   1.000
_cell.length_b   1.000
_cell.length_c   1.000
_cell.angle_alpha   90.00
_cell.angle_beta   90.00
_cell.angle_gamma   90.00
#
_symmetry.space_group_name_H-M   'P 1'
#
loop_
_entity.id
_entity.type
_entity.pdbx_description
1 polymer ?
#
loop_
_entity_poly.entity_id
_entity_poly.type
_entity_poly.pdbx_seq_one_letter_code
_entity_poly.pdbx_strand_id
1 'polypeptide(L)'
;MRFFCFILLPWMALAADTPGQARGALLKGAAFMRSISAEGGYLWRYSKDLQLVAGENRASRSMMWLQPPGTPSMGMAFLEAYQRTGEPALLDHALAAGAALAKAQLTSGGWDYRHDFRDPQKTLRRNISTFDDNTSQSCLRFLLALGEVATGNTPREQAIRRARDVGLRKLLEAQYPNGAWPQRYDGVPKQPQDFPVLPARYPKTWSRVYPKANYINHYTLNDNSHRDCVLLALEAHRVTGRPEYLQAARRG
;
A
#
# COMPACT_ATOMS: atom_id res chain seq x y z
N MET A 1 2.73 74.52 -17.76
CA MET A 1 2.24 73.22 -18.26
C MET A 1 3.43 72.27 -18.27
N ARG A 2 3.45 71.30 -17.32
CA ARG A 2 4.45 70.19 -17.26
C ARG A 2 3.84 68.95 -17.80
N PHE A 3 4.27 68.46 -18.94
CA PHE A 3 3.86 67.17 -19.50
C PHE A 3 4.62 66.06 -18.78
N PHE A 4 3.91 65.19 -18.05
CA PHE A 4 4.42 63.92 -17.56
C PHE A 4 4.24 62.87 -18.66
N CYS A 5 5.36 62.46 -19.24
CA CYS A 5 5.39 61.36 -20.20
C CYS A 5 5.41 60.03 -19.41
N PHE A 6 4.28 59.33 -19.33
CA PHE A 6 4.24 57.96 -18.80
C PHE A 6 4.81 57.00 -19.84
N ILE A 7 6.04 56.53 -19.61
CA ILE A 7 6.61 55.42 -20.36
C ILE A 7 5.95 54.14 -19.84
N LEU A 8 4.95 53.58 -20.55
CA LEU A 8 4.45 52.23 -20.38
C LEU A 8 5.52 51.26 -20.89
N LEU A 9 6.35 50.74 -19.98
CA LEU A 9 7.18 49.58 -20.26
C LEU A 9 6.23 48.40 -20.44
N PRO A 10 6.26 47.68 -21.59
CA PRO A 10 5.51 46.44 -21.71
C PRO A 10 6.15 45.46 -20.75
N TRP A 11 5.40 45.06 -19.75
CA TRP A 11 5.70 43.87 -18.95
C TRP A 11 5.53 42.67 -19.90
N MET A 12 6.59 42.30 -20.62
CA MET A 12 6.73 41.00 -21.20
C MET A 12 6.84 40.05 -20.00
N ALA A 13 5.69 39.59 -19.51
CA ALA A 13 5.65 38.33 -18.75
C ALA A 13 6.18 37.27 -19.74
N LEU A 14 7.48 36.91 -19.59
CA LEU A 14 7.91 35.63 -20.11
C LEU A 14 6.93 34.59 -19.51
N ALA A 15 6.03 34.09 -20.33
CA ALA A 15 5.24 32.96 -20.01
C ALA A 15 6.26 31.82 -19.79
N ALA A 16 6.71 31.66 -18.54
CA ALA A 16 7.54 30.54 -18.17
C ALA A 16 6.80 29.30 -18.64
N ASP A 17 7.46 28.39 -19.34
CA ASP A 17 6.93 27.06 -19.70
C ASP A 17 6.75 26.27 -18.41
N THR A 18 5.77 26.70 -17.61
CA THR A 18 5.46 26.11 -16.30
C THR A 18 5.13 24.63 -16.37
N PRO A 19 4.37 24.13 -17.39
CA PRO A 19 4.15 22.71 -17.55
C PRO A 19 5.43 21.91 -17.84
N GLY A 20 6.28 22.39 -18.72
CA GLY A 20 7.57 21.75 -19.05
C GLY A 20 8.54 21.74 -17.86
N GLN A 21 8.60 22.85 -17.11
CA GLN A 21 9.41 22.94 -15.89
C GLN A 21 8.88 22.00 -14.79
N ALA A 22 7.57 21.94 -14.58
CA ALA A 22 6.95 21.05 -13.63
C ALA A 22 7.21 19.57 -13.98
N ARG A 23 7.07 19.20 -15.27
CA ARG A 23 7.41 17.86 -15.76
C ARG A 23 8.88 17.53 -15.54
N GLY A 24 9.79 18.46 -15.86
CA GLY A 24 11.23 18.30 -15.61
C GLY A 24 11.55 18.10 -14.13
N ALA A 25 10.93 18.87 -13.24
CA ALA A 25 11.09 18.72 -11.79
C ALA A 25 10.55 17.37 -11.29
N LEU A 26 9.38 16.94 -11.78
CA LEU A 26 8.79 15.63 -11.46
C LEU A 26 9.74 14.49 -11.83
N LEU A 27 10.28 14.49 -13.06
CA LEU A 27 11.18 13.43 -13.51
C LEU A 27 12.50 13.40 -12.74
N LYS A 28 13.07 14.56 -12.41
CA LYS A 28 14.25 14.64 -11.54
C LYS A 28 13.98 14.09 -10.14
N GLY A 29 12.84 14.47 -9.56
CA GLY A 29 12.43 13.96 -8.25
C GLY A 29 12.21 12.45 -8.27
N ALA A 30 11.53 11.93 -9.28
CA ALA A 30 11.29 10.49 -9.46
C ALA A 30 12.60 9.70 -9.63
N ALA A 31 13.52 10.19 -10.45
CA ALA A 31 14.84 9.59 -10.64
C ALA A 31 15.66 9.58 -9.33
N PHE A 32 15.63 10.68 -8.57
CA PHE A 32 16.26 10.75 -7.26
C PHE A 32 15.65 9.70 -6.31
N MET A 33 14.33 9.64 -6.19
CA MET A 33 13.68 8.64 -5.34
C MET A 33 14.04 7.21 -5.78
N ARG A 34 14.09 6.96 -7.09
CA ARG A 34 14.53 5.64 -7.61
C ARG A 34 15.96 5.30 -7.20
N SER A 35 16.86 6.27 -7.19
CA SER A 35 18.29 6.06 -6.85
C SER A 35 18.52 5.72 -5.39
N ILE A 36 17.64 6.12 -4.48
CA ILE A 36 17.73 5.84 -3.04
C ILE A 36 16.92 4.64 -2.60
N SER A 37 16.18 3.98 -3.52
CA SER A 37 15.34 2.82 -3.20
C SER A 37 16.18 1.57 -2.90
N ALA A 38 15.71 0.75 -1.97
CA ALA A 38 16.21 -0.60 -1.75
C ALA A 38 15.45 -1.57 -2.67
N GLU A 39 16.04 -1.99 -3.77
CA GLU A 39 15.40 -2.89 -4.76
C GLU A 39 14.00 -2.46 -5.23
N GLY A 40 13.70 -1.16 -5.24
CA GLY A 40 12.37 -0.61 -5.53
C GLY A 40 11.52 -0.37 -4.29
N GLY A 41 12.00 -0.72 -3.11
CA GLY A 41 11.36 -0.44 -1.83
C GLY A 41 11.76 0.89 -1.23
N TYR A 42 10.89 1.49 -0.42
CA TYR A 42 11.06 2.80 0.19
C TYR A 42 10.78 2.76 1.68
N LEU A 43 11.45 3.67 2.41
CA LEU A 43 11.23 3.97 3.81
C LEU A 43 10.40 5.26 3.95
N TRP A 44 10.00 5.60 5.18
CA TRP A 44 9.24 6.82 5.43
C TRP A 44 10.10 8.08 5.45
N ARG A 45 11.33 7.98 5.93
CA ARG A 45 12.18 9.13 6.20
C ARG A 45 13.62 8.88 5.78
N TYR A 46 14.20 9.89 5.17
CA TYR A 46 15.60 9.96 4.80
C TYR A 46 16.13 11.31 5.25
N SER A 47 17.29 11.36 5.91
CA SER A 47 17.97 12.61 6.19
C SER A 47 18.48 13.25 4.89
N LYS A 48 18.72 14.56 4.91
CA LYS A 48 19.17 15.30 3.73
C LYS A 48 20.47 14.74 3.14
N ASP A 49 21.38 14.29 4.00
CA ASP A 49 22.65 13.66 3.63
C ASP A 49 22.54 12.17 3.37
N LEU A 50 21.33 11.61 3.48
CA LEU A 50 21.01 10.19 3.33
C LEU A 50 21.75 9.25 4.32
N GLN A 51 22.33 9.77 5.39
CA GLN A 51 23.04 8.94 6.37
C GLN A 51 22.06 8.25 7.33
N LEU A 52 20.95 8.90 7.66
CA LEU A 52 19.93 8.38 8.55
C LEU A 52 18.67 8.03 7.76
N VAL A 53 18.11 6.87 8.07
CA VAL A 53 16.86 6.38 7.48
C VAL A 53 15.97 5.78 8.56
N ALA A 54 14.64 5.91 8.40
CA ALA A 54 13.67 5.33 9.31
C ALA A 54 12.32 5.04 8.61
N GLY A 55 11.61 4.05 9.12
CA GLY A 55 10.16 3.93 8.96
C GLY A 55 9.47 4.56 10.16
N GLU A 56 8.46 3.91 10.71
CA GLU A 56 7.91 4.24 12.02
C GLU A 56 9.00 4.10 13.11
N ASN A 57 9.78 3.06 12.99
CA ASN A 57 10.89 2.73 13.86
C ASN A 57 12.24 2.77 13.11
N ARG A 58 13.31 2.41 13.81
CA ARG A 58 14.66 2.32 13.24
C ARG A 58 14.67 1.37 12.03
N ALA A 59 15.32 1.79 10.95
CA ALA A 59 15.48 1.03 9.72
C ALA A 59 16.94 1.05 9.25
N SER A 60 17.25 0.18 8.28
CA SER A 60 18.49 0.20 7.50
C SER A 60 18.19 0.51 6.03
N ARG A 61 19.22 0.86 5.27
CA ARG A 61 19.09 1.14 3.82
C ARG A 61 18.72 -0.08 2.98
N SER A 62 18.84 -1.29 3.55
CA SER A 62 18.44 -2.53 2.90
C SER A 62 16.97 -2.88 3.13
N MET A 63 16.26 -2.05 3.91
CA MET A 63 14.86 -2.27 4.25
C MET A 63 13.92 -1.47 3.36
N MET A 64 12.70 -1.99 3.24
CA MET A 64 11.54 -1.24 2.82
C MET A 64 10.46 -1.25 3.91
N TRP A 65 9.61 -0.24 3.90
CA TRP A 65 8.45 -0.11 4.77
C TRP A 65 7.19 -0.31 3.96
N LEU A 66 6.28 -1.15 4.44
CA LEU A 66 5.08 -1.58 3.72
C LEU A 66 3.81 -0.88 4.20
N GLN A 67 3.83 -0.44 5.46
CA GLN A 67 2.81 0.44 5.99
C GLN A 67 2.92 1.83 5.33
N PRO A 68 1.81 2.47 4.92
CA PRO A 68 1.83 3.84 4.40
C PRO A 68 2.48 4.83 5.38
N PRO A 69 3.21 5.83 4.89
CA PRO A 69 3.46 6.22 3.50
C PRO A 69 4.69 5.57 2.85
N GLY A 70 4.96 4.29 3.11
CA GLY A 70 6.11 3.56 2.59
C GLY A 70 5.99 3.15 1.12
N THR A 71 6.49 1.96 0.80
CA THR A 71 6.62 1.45 -0.58
C THR A 71 5.33 1.48 -1.40
N PRO A 72 4.16 1.04 -0.91
CA PRO A 72 2.94 1.07 -1.72
C PRO A 72 2.50 2.49 -2.06
N SER A 73 2.69 3.46 -1.16
CA SER A 73 2.38 4.88 -1.42
C SER A 73 3.30 5.48 -2.48
N MET A 74 4.59 5.15 -2.44
CA MET A 74 5.54 5.58 -3.47
C MET A 74 5.24 4.94 -4.82
N GLY A 75 4.91 3.65 -4.85
CA GLY A 75 4.49 2.96 -6.06
C GLY A 75 3.24 3.60 -6.67
N MET A 76 2.24 3.92 -5.86
CA MET A 76 1.03 4.60 -6.30
C MET A 76 1.34 6.00 -6.85
N ALA A 77 2.20 6.77 -6.19
CA ALA A 77 2.59 8.10 -6.67
C ALA A 77 3.27 8.06 -8.05
N PHE A 78 4.15 7.08 -8.31
CA PHE A 78 4.73 6.88 -9.63
C PHE A 78 3.69 6.48 -10.67
N LEU A 79 2.77 5.62 -10.31
CA LEU A 79 1.70 5.16 -11.20
C LEU A 79 0.76 6.32 -11.59
N GLU A 80 0.33 7.12 -10.62
CA GLU A 80 -0.51 8.30 -10.85
C GLU A 80 0.22 9.35 -11.71
N ALA A 81 1.51 9.56 -11.45
CA ALA A 81 2.34 10.45 -12.26
C ALA A 81 2.45 9.93 -13.71
N TYR A 82 2.64 8.63 -13.91
CA TYR A 82 2.61 8.01 -15.24
C TYR A 82 1.27 8.21 -15.95
N GLN A 83 0.17 7.95 -15.27
CA GLN A 83 -1.19 8.10 -15.84
C GLN A 83 -1.48 9.53 -16.29
N ARG A 84 -0.88 10.53 -15.62
CA ARG A 84 -1.04 11.96 -15.97
C ARG A 84 -0.09 12.45 -17.04
N THR A 85 1.08 11.85 -17.17
CA THR A 85 2.18 12.37 -18.03
C THR A 85 2.51 11.48 -19.22
N GLY A 86 2.19 10.18 -19.14
CA GLY A 86 2.61 9.17 -20.12
C GLY A 86 4.10 8.82 -20.08
N GLU A 87 4.87 9.29 -19.07
CA GLU A 87 6.32 9.07 -18.98
C GLU A 87 6.69 7.62 -18.65
N PRO A 88 7.30 6.86 -19.59
CA PRO A 88 7.58 5.42 -19.38
C PRO A 88 8.48 5.13 -18.17
N ALA A 89 9.39 6.05 -17.82
CA ALA A 89 10.25 5.91 -16.65
C ALA A 89 9.46 5.83 -15.34
N LEU A 90 8.34 6.55 -15.23
CA LEU A 90 7.48 6.51 -14.04
C LEU A 90 6.76 5.15 -13.92
N LEU A 91 6.33 4.57 -15.04
CA LEU A 91 5.79 3.21 -15.04
C LEU A 91 6.84 2.18 -14.63
N ASP A 92 8.08 2.31 -15.10
CA ASP A 92 9.17 1.42 -14.68
C ASP A 92 9.46 1.54 -13.18
N HIS A 93 9.39 2.75 -12.61
CA HIS A 93 9.53 2.95 -11.16
C HIS A 93 8.37 2.32 -10.38
N ALA A 94 7.12 2.44 -10.85
CA ALA A 94 5.98 1.76 -10.27
C ALA A 94 6.12 0.24 -10.34
N LEU A 95 6.54 -0.30 -11.49
CA LEU A 95 6.82 -1.74 -11.66
C LEU A 95 7.95 -2.23 -10.74
N ALA A 96 8.97 -1.41 -10.49
CA ALA A 96 10.03 -1.75 -9.53
C ALA A 96 9.47 -1.86 -8.09
N ALA A 97 8.63 -0.92 -7.68
CA ALA A 97 7.95 -0.99 -6.37
C ALA A 97 7.03 -2.22 -6.28
N GLY A 98 6.25 -2.52 -7.32
CA GLY A 98 5.41 -3.72 -7.38
C GLY A 98 6.21 -5.02 -7.28
N ALA A 99 7.38 -5.09 -7.93
CA ALA A 99 8.28 -6.24 -7.84
C ALA A 99 8.88 -6.40 -6.44
N ALA A 100 9.21 -5.29 -5.76
CA ALA A 100 9.66 -5.30 -4.36
C ALA A 100 8.58 -5.88 -3.45
N LEU A 101 7.30 -5.49 -3.64
CA LEU A 101 6.17 -6.08 -2.90
C LEU A 101 6.06 -7.58 -3.18
N ALA A 102 6.17 -8.00 -4.44
CA ALA A 102 6.07 -9.42 -4.80
C ALA A 102 7.18 -10.27 -4.12
N LYS A 103 8.40 -9.74 -3.98
CA LYS A 103 9.50 -10.41 -3.26
C LYS A 103 9.24 -10.54 -1.75
N ALA A 104 8.56 -9.57 -1.16
CA ALA A 104 8.32 -9.51 0.29
C ALA A 104 7.02 -10.16 0.73
N GLN A 105 6.21 -10.67 -0.21
CA GLN A 105 4.94 -11.29 0.13
C GLN A 105 5.13 -12.54 0.98
N LEU A 106 4.37 -12.64 2.06
CA LEU A 106 4.34 -13.78 2.96
C LEU A 106 3.51 -14.93 2.35
N THR A 107 3.75 -16.17 2.78
CA THR A 107 2.92 -17.31 2.38
C THR A 107 1.50 -17.23 2.93
N SER A 108 1.30 -16.47 4.01
CA SER A 108 -0.02 -16.04 4.50
C SER A 108 -0.75 -15.05 3.56
N GLY A 109 -0.08 -14.59 2.50
CA GLY A 109 -0.64 -13.86 1.37
C GLY A 109 -0.58 -12.34 1.45
N GLY A 110 -0.35 -11.77 2.62
CA GLY A 110 -0.16 -10.35 2.82
C GLY A 110 1.29 -9.99 3.12
N TRP A 111 1.46 -8.93 3.92
CA TRP A 111 2.76 -8.38 4.28
C TRP A 111 2.82 -8.07 5.77
N ASP A 112 4.04 -8.07 6.33
CA ASP A 112 4.34 -7.45 7.61
C ASP A 112 4.71 -5.96 7.37
N TYR A 113 4.89 -5.16 8.40
CA TYR A 113 5.18 -3.72 8.32
C TYR A 113 6.45 -3.37 7.53
N ARG A 114 7.44 -4.25 7.53
CA ARG A 114 8.75 -4.03 6.92
C ARG A 114 9.34 -5.32 6.36
N HIS A 115 10.22 -5.16 5.38
CA HIS A 115 11.01 -6.25 4.82
C HIS A 115 12.47 -5.80 4.69
N ASP A 116 13.41 -6.68 5.01
CA ASP A 116 14.84 -6.44 4.83
C ASP A 116 15.38 -7.35 3.72
N PHE A 117 15.84 -6.76 2.63
CA PHE A 117 16.38 -7.52 1.50
C PHE A 117 17.71 -8.23 1.80
N ARG A 118 18.44 -7.82 2.86
CA ARG A 118 19.64 -8.53 3.34
C ARG A 118 19.34 -9.70 4.25
N ASP A 119 18.22 -9.65 4.97
CA ASP A 119 17.76 -10.74 5.83
C ASP A 119 16.26 -10.99 5.63
N PRO A 120 15.86 -11.45 4.42
CA PRO A 120 14.45 -11.67 4.11
C PRO A 120 13.82 -12.73 5.02
N GLN A 121 14.60 -13.70 5.47
CA GLN A 121 14.10 -14.80 6.30
C GLN A 121 13.59 -14.33 7.66
N LYS A 122 14.10 -13.23 8.18
CA LYS A 122 13.64 -12.66 9.45
C LYS A 122 12.14 -12.34 9.43
N THR A 123 11.64 -11.82 8.33
CA THR A 123 10.21 -11.50 8.15
C THR A 123 9.44 -12.71 7.66
N LEU A 124 9.96 -13.44 6.69
CA LEU A 124 9.28 -14.57 6.05
C LEU A 124 8.99 -15.71 7.03
N ARG A 125 9.89 -16.00 7.98
CA ARG A 125 9.70 -17.04 9.00
C ARG A 125 8.53 -16.77 9.93
N ARG A 126 8.19 -15.52 10.22
CA ARG A 126 7.04 -15.18 11.06
C ARG A 126 5.73 -15.47 10.37
N ASN A 127 5.69 -15.32 9.06
CA ASN A 127 4.56 -15.60 8.16
C ASN A 127 3.20 -15.07 8.67
N ILE A 128 3.18 -13.90 9.26
CA ILE A 128 1.98 -13.26 9.79
C ILE A 128 1.71 -11.99 8.98
N SER A 129 0.70 -12.02 8.13
CA SER A 129 0.19 -10.85 7.42
C SER A 129 -0.44 -9.85 8.39
N THR A 130 -0.26 -8.56 8.17
CA THR A 130 -0.93 -7.53 8.95
C THR A 130 -1.92 -6.74 8.11
N PHE A 131 -3.16 -6.60 8.62
CA PHE A 131 -4.17 -5.67 8.11
C PHE A 131 -4.22 -4.39 8.94
N ASP A 132 -3.40 -4.31 9.99
CA ASP A 132 -3.24 -3.12 10.79
C ASP A 132 -2.61 -1.99 9.97
N ASP A 133 -2.95 -0.75 10.32
CA ASP A 133 -2.41 0.45 9.68
C ASP A 133 -2.44 0.44 8.14
N ASN A 134 -3.46 -0.19 7.56
CA ASN A 134 -3.63 -0.27 6.11
C ASN A 134 -2.43 -0.91 5.36
N THR A 135 -1.66 -1.78 6.03
CA THR A 135 -0.39 -2.32 5.47
C THR A 135 -0.64 -3.23 4.27
N SER A 136 -1.26 -4.41 4.47
CA SER A 136 -1.54 -5.33 3.36
C SER A 136 -2.56 -4.77 2.37
N GLN A 137 -3.51 -3.98 2.86
CA GLN A 137 -4.54 -3.37 2.02
C GLN A 137 -3.94 -2.36 1.03
N SER A 138 -3.03 -1.49 1.48
CA SER A 138 -2.37 -0.53 0.59
C SER A 138 -1.48 -1.21 -0.45
N CYS A 139 -0.78 -2.29 -0.07
CA CYS A 139 -0.04 -3.11 -1.01
C CYS A 139 -0.95 -3.68 -2.10
N LEU A 140 -2.08 -4.27 -1.72
CA LEU A 140 -3.02 -4.87 -2.67
C LEU A 140 -3.71 -3.83 -3.55
N ARG A 141 -4.10 -2.66 -3.03
CA ARG A 141 -4.64 -1.55 -3.83
C ARG A 141 -3.65 -1.09 -4.89
N PHE A 142 -2.39 -0.91 -4.50
CA PHE A 142 -1.36 -0.55 -5.46
C PHE A 142 -1.18 -1.63 -6.54
N LEU A 143 -1.12 -2.91 -6.17
CA LEU A 143 -0.99 -4.01 -7.14
C LEU A 143 -2.23 -4.16 -8.04
N LEU A 144 -3.43 -3.85 -7.55
CA LEU A 144 -4.65 -3.78 -8.37
C LEU A 144 -4.54 -2.67 -9.41
N ALA A 145 -4.27 -1.44 -8.97
CA ALA A 145 -4.14 -0.29 -9.86
C ALA A 145 -3.01 -0.45 -10.89
N LEU A 146 -1.87 -0.99 -10.46
CA LEU A 146 -0.74 -1.27 -11.36
C LEU A 146 -1.12 -2.32 -12.42
N GLY A 147 -1.93 -3.32 -12.05
CA GLY A 147 -2.39 -4.35 -12.97
C GLY A 147 -3.36 -3.86 -14.04
N GLU A 148 -4.07 -2.75 -13.83
CA GLU A 148 -4.94 -2.12 -14.84
C GLU A 148 -4.12 -1.42 -15.95
N VAL A 149 -2.87 -1.06 -15.66
CA VAL A 149 -1.98 -0.30 -16.56
C VAL A 149 -0.86 -1.18 -17.14
N ALA A 150 -0.25 -2.01 -16.30
CA ALA A 150 0.87 -2.89 -16.67
C ALA A 150 0.35 -4.24 -17.21
N THR A 151 -0.08 -4.24 -18.47
CA THR A 151 -0.70 -5.40 -19.14
C THR A 151 0.29 -6.32 -19.87
N GLY A 152 1.59 -6.02 -19.81
CA GLY A 152 2.65 -6.83 -20.41
C GLY A 152 2.79 -8.22 -19.77
N ASN A 153 3.68 -9.03 -20.30
CA ASN A 153 3.88 -10.41 -19.85
C ASN A 153 5.34 -10.76 -19.50
N THR A 154 6.09 -9.75 -19.04
CA THR A 154 7.45 -9.97 -18.54
C THR A 154 7.43 -10.80 -17.24
N PRO A 155 8.53 -11.49 -16.89
CA PRO A 155 8.62 -12.21 -15.60
C PRO A 155 8.31 -11.32 -14.40
N ARG A 156 8.69 -10.03 -14.46
CA ARG A 156 8.41 -9.03 -13.42
C ARG A 156 6.91 -8.79 -13.29
N GLU A 157 6.21 -8.53 -14.36
CA GLU A 157 4.76 -8.31 -14.37
C GLU A 157 3.98 -9.55 -13.97
N GLN A 158 4.43 -10.72 -14.39
CA GLN A 158 3.84 -11.99 -13.93
C GLN A 158 3.97 -12.18 -12.42
N ALA A 159 5.14 -11.85 -11.82
CA ALA A 159 5.35 -11.94 -10.37
C ALA A 159 4.42 -10.97 -9.62
N ILE A 160 4.26 -9.74 -10.12
CA ILE A 160 3.35 -8.72 -9.58
C ILE A 160 1.90 -9.24 -9.61
N ARG A 161 1.44 -9.77 -10.74
CA ARG A 161 0.09 -10.33 -10.88
C ARG A 161 -0.13 -11.51 -9.93
N ARG A 162 0.83 -12.43 -9.84
CA ARG A 162 0.74 -13.56 -8.88
C ARG A 162 0.62 -13.07 -7.44
N ALA A 163 1.42 -12.06 -7.05
CA ALA A 163 1.36 -11.51 -5.69
C ALA A 163 -0.01 -10.87 -5.41
N ARG A 164 -0.56 -10.10 -6.36
CA ARG A 164 -1.93 -9.56 -6.27
C ARG A 164 -2.96 -10.68 -6.07
N ASP A 165 -2.96 -11.69 -6.93
CA ASP A 165 -3.98 -12.72 -6.96
C ASP A 165 -3.93 -13.62 -5.70
N VAL A 166 -2.72 -13.93 -5.24
CA VAL A 166 -2.51 -14.64 -3.96
C VAL A 166 -3.03 -13.79 -2.80
N GLY A 167 -2.66 -12.52 -2.74
CA GLY A 167 -3.06 -11.63 -1.66
C GLY A 167 -4.57 -11.41 -1.61
N LEU A 168 -5.22 -11.22 -2.75
CA LEU A 168 -6.68 -11.06 -2.83
C LEU A 168 -7.43 -12.35 -2.41
N ARG A 169 -6.95 -13.52 -2.82
CA ARG A 169 -7.52 -14.78 -2.34
C ARG A 169 -7.37 -14.90 -0.82
N LYS A 170 -6.20 -14.59 -0.29
CA LYS A 170 -5.93 -14.67 1.16
C LYS A 170 -6.69 -13.61 1.96
N LEU A 171 -7.05 -12.49 1.38
CA LEU A 171 -7.97 -11.54 1.98
C LEU A 171 -9.35 -12.18 2.25
N LEU A 172 -9.89 -12.95 1.29
CA LEU A 172 -11.16 -13.67 1.48
C LEU A 172 -11.02 -14.76 2.54
N GLU A 173 -9.94 -15.54 2.52
CA GLU A 173 -9.67 -16.60 3.49
C GLU A 173 -9.47 -16.07 4.92
N ALA A 174 -8.99 -14.84 5.07
CA ALA A 174 -8.79 -14.21 6.38
C ALA A 174 -10.09 -13.71 7.03
N GLN A 175 -11.19 -13.62 6.26
CA GLN A 175 -12.46 -13.16 6.79
C GLN A 175 -13.07 -14.19 7.74
N TYR A 176 -13.43 -13.74 8.93
CA TYR A 176 -14.15 -14.59 9.90
C TYR A 176 -15.57 -14.93 9.42
N PRO A 177 -16.19 -15.99 9.93
CA PRO A 177 -17.55 -16.37 9.55
C PRO A 177 -18.60 -15.26 9.75
N ASN A 178 -18.41 -14.38 10.73
CA ASN A 178 -19.27 -13.22 10.98
C ASN A 178 -19.02 -12.03 10.05
N GLY A 179 -18.07 -12.15 9.10
CA GLY A 179 -17.74 -11.10 8.12
C GLY A 179 -16.58 -10.18 8.51
N ALA A 180 -16.12 -10.22 9.74
CA ALA A 180 -15.03 -9.35 10.19
C ALA A 180 -13.64 -9.85 9.75
N TRP A 181 -12.63 -8.97 9.77
CA TRP A 181 -11.22 -9.31 9.55
C TRP A 181 -10.41 -9.10 10.83
N PRO A 182 -9.38 -9.94 11.07
CA PRO A 182 -8.44 -9.76 12.17
C PRO A 182 -7.41 -8.67 11.82
N GLN A 183 -6.70 -8.13 12.82
CA GLN A 183 -5.50 -7.32 12.55
C GLN A 183 -4.35 -8.17 11.99
N ARG A 184 -4.24 -9.42 12.41
CA ARG A 184 -3.17 -10.35 12.03
C ARG A 184 -3.74 -11.64 11.47
N TYR A 185 -3.14 -12.13 10.39
CA TYR A 185 -3.53 -13.36 9.74
C TYR A 185 -2.33 -14.28 9.52
N ASP A 186 -2.42 -15.49 10.02
CA ASP A 186 -1.40 -16.53 9.98
C ASP A 186 -1.46 -17.44 8.74
N GLY A 187 -2.41 -17.19 7.84
CA GLY A 187 -2.66 -18.00 6.65
C GLY A 187 -3.67 -19.13 6.86
N VAL A 188 -4.20 -19.30 8.09
CA VAL A 188 -5.17 -20.36 8.44
C VAL A 188 -6.59 -19.78 8.48
N PRO A 189 -7.48 -20.20 7.55
CA PRO A 189 -8.86 -19.75 7.55
C PRO A 189 -9.60 -20.16 8.83
N LYS A 190 -10.45 -19.26 9.34
CA LYS A 190 -11.25 -19.52 10.55
C LYS A 190 -12.54 -20.23 10.17
N GLN A 191 -12.76 -21.41 10.75
CA GLN A 191 -13.89 -22.27 10.39
C GLN A 191 -15.15 -21.90 11.19
N PRO A 192 -16.37 -22.02 10.61
CA PRO A 192 -17.61 -21.68 11.30
C PRO A 192 -17.87 -22.46 12.58
N GLN A 193 -17.41 -23.72 12.66
CA GLN A 193 -17.55 -24.55 13.86
C GLN A 193 -16.72 -24.01 15.04
N ASP A 194 -15.57 -23.39 14.76
CA ASP A 194 -14.67 -22.83 15.77
C ASP A 194 -15.04 -21.38 16.12
N PHE A 195 -15.70 -20.69 15.19
CA PHE A 195 -16.10 -19.28 15.28
C PHE A 195 -17.58 -19.11 14.90
N PRO A 196 -18.52 -19.64 15.69
CA PRO A 196 -19.94 -19.55 15.37
C PRO A 196 -20.42 -18.10 15.41
N VAL A 197 -21.30 -17.74 14.46
CA VAL A 197 -21.94 -16.43 14.45
C VAL A 197 -23.00 -16.37 15.55
N LEU A 198 -22.76 -15.56 16.56
CA LEU A 198 -23.66 -15.38 17.69
C LEU A 198 -24.44 -14.06 17.57
N PRO A 199 -25.68 -13.99 18.12
CA PRO A 199 -26.40 -12.72 18.19
C PRO A 199 -25.62 -11.65 18.96
N ALA A 200 -25.57 -10.43 18.44
CA ALA A 200 -24.93 -9.32 19.12
C ALA A 200 -25.74 -8.95 20.39
N ARG A 201 -25.16 -9.20 21.55
CA ARG A 201 -25.72 -8.81 22.83
C ARG A 201 -24.62 -8.68 23.89
N TYR A 202 -24.80 -7.74 24.81
CA TYR A 202 -23.90 -7.58 25.94
C TYR A 202 -24.45 -8.36 27.15
N PRO A 203 -23.81 -9.46 27.59
CA PRO A 203 -24.17 -10.09 28.86
C PRO A 203 -24.02 -9.12 30.01
N LYS A 204 -24.96 -9.10 30.93
CA LYS A 204 -24.90 -8.23 32.11
C LYS A 204 -23.66 -8.51 32.98
N THR A 205 -23.11 -9.72 32.86
CA THR A 205 -21.93 -10.18 33.60
C THR A 205 -20.59 -9.76 33.00
N TRP A 206 -20.57 -9.14 31.81
CA TRP A 206 -19.31 -8.71 31.20
C TRP A 206 -18.65 -7.62 32.02
N SER A 207 -17.38 -7.84 32.34
CA SER A 207 -16.53 -6.81 32.92
C SER A 207 -16.42 -5.62 31.99
N ARG A 208 -16.49 -4.42 32.56
CA ARG A 208 -16.20 -3.17 31.84
C ARG A 208 -14.73 -2.75 31.96
N VAL A 209 -13.91 -3.59 32.59
CA VAL A 209 -12.48 -3.40 32.71
C VAL A 209 -11.79 -4.09 31.54
N TYR A 210 -10.90 -3.37 30.85
CA TYR A 210 -10.11 -3.93 29.75
C TYR A 210 -9.24 -5.10 30.24
N PRO A 211 -9.40 -6.32 29.67
CA PRO A 211 -8.77 -7.52 30.21
C PRO A 211 -7.27 -7.62 29.92
N LYS A 212 -6.67 -6.67 29.22
CA LYS A 212 -5.26 -6.68 28.76
C LYS A 212 -4.91 -7.92 27.93
N ALA A 213 -5.91 -8.57 27.32
CA ALA A 213 -5.71 -9.74 26.47
C ALA A 213 -5.06 -9.35 25.14
N ASN A 214 -4.30 -10.27 24.54
CA ASN A 214 -3.78 -10.09 23.21
C ASN A 214 -4.92 -10.19 22.17
N TYR A 215 -5.33 -9.07 21.62
CA TYR A 215 -6.47 -8.96 20.71
C TYR A 215 -6.09 -9.06 19.22
N ILE A 216 -4.80 -9.03 18.89
CA ILE A 216 -4.32 -8.91 17.49
C ILE A 216 -4.74 -10.08 16.58
N ASN A 217 -5.02 -11.25 17.17
CA ASN A 217 -5.48 -12.45 16.46
C ASN A 217 -7.02 -12.54 16.39
N HIS A 218 -7.72 -11.60 17.02
CA HIS A 218 -9.17 -11.50 16.96
C HIS A 218 -9.56 -10.37 15.98
N TYR A 219 -10.81 -10.36 15.53
CA TYR A 219 -11.34 -9.23 14.81
C TYR A 219 -11.56 -8.06 15.75
N THR A 220 -11.12 -6.88 15.34
CA THR A 220 -11.22 -5.63 16.11
C THR A 220 -11.58 -4.47 15.20
N LEU A 221 -12.26 -3.47 15.75
CA LEU A 221 -12.67 -2.26 15.03
C LEU A 221 -11.74 -1.09 15.36
N ASN A 222 -10.42 -1.32 15.33
CA ASN A 222 -9.42 -0.27 15.57
C ASN A 222 -8.60 0.03 14.31
N ASP A 223 -7.97 1.20 14.27
CA ASP A 223 -7.04 1.69 13.24
C ASP A 223 -7.55 1.51 11.80
N ASN A 224 -8.87 1.56 11.63
CA ASN A 224 -9.57 1.33 10.35
C ASN A 224 -9.30 -0.03 9.69
N SER A 225 -8.64 -0.98 10.35
CA SER A 225 -8.23 -2.26 9.77
C SER A 225 -9.38 -2.98 9.06
N HIS A 226 -10.52 -3.10 9.74
CA HIS A 226 -11.72 -3.73 9.19
C HIS A 226 -12.31 -2.94 8.01
N ARG A 227 -12.51 -1.62 8.18
CA ARG A 227 -13.01 -0.72 7.12
C ARG A 227 -12.16 -0.82 5.86
N ASP A 228 -10.84 -0.82 6.00
CA ASP A 228 -9.92 -0.85 4.88
C ASP A 228 -9.93 -2.19 4.13
N CYS A 229 -10.24 -3.30 4.83
CA CYS A 229 -10.50 -4.60 4.19
C CYS A 229 -11.81 -4.58 3.39
N VAL A 230 -12.89 -4.00 3.93
CA VAL A 230 -14.18 -3.83 3.21
C VAL A 230 -13.98 -3.00 1.94
N LEU A 231 -13.29 -1.86 2.04
CA LEU A 231 -13.03 -0.99 0.89
C LEU A 231 -12.15 -1.67 -0.16
N LEU A 232 -11.13 -2.42 0.26
CA LEU A 232 -10.29 -3.20 -0.65
C LEU A 232 -11.10 -4.29 -1.37
N ALA A 233 -12.02 -4.98 -0.67
CA ALA A 233 -12.87 -5.98 -1.30
C ALA A 233 -13.81 -5.35 -2.35
N LEU A 234 -14.38 -4.17 -2.09
CA LEU A 234 -15.17 -3.41 -3.08
C LEU A 234 -14.33 -3.04 -4.31
N GLU A 235 -13.10 -2.58 -4.09
CA GLU A 235 -12.18 -2.22 -5.17
C GLU A 235 -11.76 -3.46 -5.98
N ALA A 236 -11.47 -4.57 -5.32
CA ALA A 236 -11.16 -5.84 -5.99
C ALA A 236 -12.34 -6.31 -6.86
N HIS A 237 -13.59 -6.16 -6.39
CA HIS A 237 -14.77 -6.43 -7.22
C HIS A 237 -14.84 -5.50 -8.43
N ARG A 238 -14.64 -4.20 -8.24
CA ARG A 238 -14.65 -3.22 -9.33
C ARG A 238 -13.66 -3.57 -10.43
N VAL A 239 -12.42 -3.94 -10.04
CA VAL A 239 -11.33 -4.21 -11.00
C VAL A 239 -11.46 -5.59 -11.66
N THR A 240 -11.89 -6.61 -10.90
CA THR A 240 -11.88 -8.01 -11.38
C THR A 240 -13.22 -8.51 -11.86
N GLY A 241 -14.33 -7.83 -11.54
CA GLY A 241 -15.70 -8.28 -11.80
C GLY A 241 -16.14 -9.48 -10.96
N ARG A 242 -15.28 -10.05 -10.11
CA ARG A 242 -15.54 -11.28 -9.37
C ARG A 242 -16.49 -11.04 -8.21
N PRO A 243 -17.64 -11.76 -8.14
CA PRO A 243 -18.72 -11.50 -7.18
C PRO A 243 -18.34 -11.83 -5.74
N GLU A 244 -17.39 -12.74 -5.50
CA GLU A 244 -16.98 -13.14 -4.15
C GLU A 244 -16.41 -11.98 -3.33
N TYR A 245 -15.75 -11.01 -3.97
CA TYR A 245 -15.25 -9.81 -3.29
C TYR A 245 -16.39 -8.89 -2.84
N LEU A 246 -17.43 -8.72 -3.68
CA LEU A 246 -18.63 -7.96 -3.30
C LEU A 246 -19.36 -8.64 -2.13
N GLN A 247 -19.46 -9.98 -2.18
CA GLN A 247 -20.09 -10.75 -1.09
C GLN A 247 -19.29 -10.60 0.21
N ALA A 248 -17.95 -10.66 0.16
CA ALA A 248 -17.10 -10.43 1.33
C ALA A 248 -17.28 -9.03 1.90
N ALA A 249 -17.32 -8.00 1.05
CA ALA A 249 -17.55 -6.63 1.49
C ALA A 249 -18.93 -6.43 2.14
N ARG A 250 -19.97 -7.10 1.62
CA ARG A 250 -21.34 -7.03 2.19
C ARG A 250 -21.47 -7.74 3.53
N ARG A 251 -20.65 -8.76 3.79
CA ARG A 251 -20.63 -9.44 5.08
C ARG A 251 -19.87 -8.65 6.15
N GLY A 252 -18.83 -7.88 5.75
CA GLY A 252 -18.06 -6.98 6.63
C GLY A 252 -18.81 -5.69 6.93
#